data_324a0b503762142c76c33b9ef025366b
#
_entry.id   324a0b503762142c76c33b9ef025366b
#
_cell.length_a   1.000
_cell.length_b   1.000
_cell.length_c   1.000
_cell.angle_alpha   90.00
_cell.angle_beta   90.00
_cell.angle_gamma   90.00
#
_symmetry.space_group_name_H-M   'P 1'
#
loop_
_entity.id
_entity.type
_entity.pdbx_description
1 polymer ?
#
loop_
_entity_poly.entity_id
_entity_poly.type
_entity_poly.pdbx_seq_one_letter_code
_entity_poly.pdbx_strand_id
1 'polypeptide(L)'
;MNKISEAIKKFLNKYNFKIEHANSWYKRNEHRIAEITDDELKTLKEITNFSMSTPANHWAIIQSLKHIKRNNIEGDLVECGVWKGGNLILFKKMLEKLNLDKKI
;
A
#
# COMPACT_ATOMS: atom_id res chain seq x y z
N MET A 1 -25.29 -5.80 12.19
CA MET A 1 -25.23 -4.67 11.25
C MET A 1 -26.47 -3.82 11.42
N ASN A 2 -26.34 -2.50 11.52
CA ASN A 2 -27.43 -1.62 11.89
C ASN A 2 -28.34 -1.37 10.66
N LYS A 3 -29.69 -1.47 10.80
CA LYS A 3 -30.66 -1.25 9.71
C LYS A 3 -30.47 0.09 8.95
N ILE A 4 -29.97 1.12 9.63
CA ILE A 4 -29.65 2.42 9.06
C ILE A 4 -28.46 2.31 8.05
N SER A 5 -27.47 1.48 8.33
CA SER A 5 -26.33 1.24 7.44
C SER A 5 -26.77 0.59 6.11
N GLU A 6 -27.72 -0.33 6.14
CA GLU A 6 -28.23 -0.99 4.95
C GLU A 6 -29.09 -0.04 4.08
N ALA A 7 -29.92 0.80 4.72
CA ALA A 7 -30.72 1.80 4.00
C ALA A 7 -29.82 2.85 3.27
N ILE A 8 -28.77 3.30 3.93
CA ILE A 8 -27.78 4.23 3.36
C ILE A 8 -27.05 3.58 2.18
N LYS A 9 -26.60 2.34 2.33
CA LYS A 9 -25.95 1.60 1.23
C LYS A 9 -26.87 1.43 0.02
N LYS A 10 -28.14 1.07 0.26
CA LYS A 10 -29.15 0.90 -0.79
C LYS A 10 -29.42 2.23 -1.53
N PHE A 11 -29.50 3.34 -0.80
CA PHE A 11 -29.67 4.67 -1.38
C PHE A 11 -28.47 5.04 -2.26
N LEU A 12 -27.26 4.88 -1.77
CA LEU A 12 -26.03 5.22 -2.48
C LEU A 12 -25.81 4.34 -3.73
N ASN A 13 -26.12 3.06 -3.64
CA ASN A 13 -26.06 2.15 -4.79
C ASN A 13 -27.02 2.55 -5.92
N LYS A 14 -28.18 3.14 -5.59
CA LYS A 14 -29.13 3.67 -6.57
C LYS A 14 -28.53 4.79 -7.46
N TYR A 15 -27.55 5.51 -6.92
CA TYR A 15 -26.84 6.60 -7.62
C TYR A 15 -25.43 6.20 -8.05
N ASN A 16 -25.13 4.91 -8.14
CA ASN A 16 -23.80 4.38 -8.48
C ASN A 16 -22.66 4.77 -7.51
N PHE A 17 -23.00 5.18 -6.29
CA PHE A 17 -22.01 5.38 -5.24
C PHE A 17 -21.84 4.08 -4.43
N LYS A 18 -20.64 3.56 -4.41
CA LYS A 18 -20.30 2.36 -3.63
C LYS A 18 -19.45 2.72 -2.43
N ILE A 19 -20.00 2.53 -1.23
CA ILE A 19 -19.21 2.66 0.00
C ILE A 19 -18.54 1.32 0.28
N GLU A 20 -17.22 1.32 0.28
CA GLU A 20 -16.42 0.16 0.64
C GLU A 20 -15.47 0.53 1.77
N HIS A 21 -15.22 -0.42 2.65
CA HIS A 21 -14.17 -0.29 3.64
C HIS A 21 -12.81 -0.32 2.91
N ALA A 22 -11.88 0.58 3.23
CA ALA A 22 -10.57 0.66 2.58
C ALA A 22 -9.85 -0.71 2.52
N ASN A 23 -9.92 -1.47 3.61
CA ASN A 23 -9.33 -2.80 3.68
C ASN A 23 -10.00 -3.83 2.75
N SER A 24 -11.30 -3.68 2.43
CA SER A 24 -11.97 -4.60 1.51
C SER A 24 -11.51 -4.40 0.06
N TRP A 25 -11.25 -3.15 -0.32
CA TRP A 25 -10.70 -2.82 -1.63
C TRP A 25 -9.26 -3.35 -1.78
N TYR A 26 -8.42 -3.14 -0.77
CA TYR A 26 -7.04 -3.63 -0.76
C TYR A 26 -7.01 -5.16 -0.86
N LYS A 27 -7.80 -5.84 -0.03
CA LYS A 27 -7.91 -7.31 -0.01
C LYS A 27 -8.32 -7.89 -1.36
N ARG A 28 -9.22 -7.23 -2.10
CA ARG A 28 -9.65 -7.68 -3.42
C ARG A 28 -8.58 -7.53 -4.50
N ASN A 29 -7.59 -6.68 -4.30
CA ASN A 29 -6.55 -6.40 -5.27
C ASN A 29 -5.19 -7.06 -4.92
N GLU A 30 -5.03 -7.64 -3.73
CA GLU A 30 -3.79 -8.27 -3.31
C GLU A 30 -3.40 -9.47 -4.19
N HIS A 31 -4.39 -10.25 -4.66
CA HIS A 31 -4.16 -11.44 -5.50
C HIS A 31 -3.74 -11.12 -6.95
N ARG A 32 -3.70 -9.84 -7.33
CA ARG A 32 -3.27 -9.42 -8.67
C ARG A 32 -1.76 -9.38 -8.83
N ILE A 33 -1.02 -9.63 -7.77
CA ILE A 33 0.44 -9.65 -7.78
C ILE A 33 0.86 -11.08 -7.53
N ALA A 34 1.10 -11.83 -8.62
CA ALA A 34 1.39 -13.27 -8.55
C ALA A 34 2.73 -13.56 -7.85
N GLU A 35 3.69 -12.64 -7.95
CA GLU A 35 5.06 -12.82 -7.43
C GLU A 35 5.26 -12.26 -6.01
N ILE A 36 4.21 -11.74 -5.38
CA ILE A 36 4.34 -11.18 -4.02
C ILE A 36 4.57 -12.30 -3.01
N THR A 37 5.56 -12.11 -2.14
CA THR A 37 5.79 -13.02 -1.03
C THR A 37 4.87 -12.71 0.16
N ASP A 38 4.66 -13.69 1.05
CA ASP A 38 3.82 -13.51 2.24
C ASP A 38 4.35 -12.40 3.15
N ASP A 39 5.67 -12.25 3.26
CA ASP A 39 6.31 -11.19 4.06
C ASP A 39 6.09 -9.80 3.43
N GLU A 40 6.21 -9.70 2.11
CA GLU A 40 5.89 -8.47 1.38
C GLU A 40 4.40 -8.12 1.55
N LEU A 41 3.51 -9.10 1.36
CA LEU A 41 2.08 -8.91 1.52
C LEU A 41 1.73 -8.45 2.94
N LYS A 42 2.36 -9.02 3.96
CA LYS A 42 2.20 -8.58 5.35
C LYS A 42 2.62 -7.11 5.51
N THR A 43 3.77 -6.73 4.96
CA THR A 43 4.26 -5.35 5.00
C THR A 43 3.29 -4.38 4.33
N LEU A 44 2.71 -4.76 3.18
CA LEU A 44 1.71 -3.94 2.49
C LEU A 44 0.43 -3.77 3.30
N LYS A 45 -0.04 -4.81 3.98
CA LYS A 45 -1.23 -4.76 4.85
C LYS A 45 -1.06 -3.78 6.02
N GLU A 46 0.14 -3.68 6.57
CA GLU A 46 0.43 -2.78 7.69
C GLU A 46 0.33 -1.30 7.32
N ILE A 47 0.58 -0.94 6.06
CA ILE A 47 0.55 0.44 5.58
C ILE A 47 -0.79 0.86 4.95
N THR A 48 -1.72 -0.06 4.78
CA THR A 48 -2.99 0.16 4.04
C THR A 48 -3.79 1.36 4.55
N ASN A 49 -3.82 1.58 5.87
CA ASN A 49 -4.58 2.67 6.48
C ASN A 49 -3.90 4.05 6.33
N PHE A 50 -2.65 4.07 5.91
CA PHE A 50 -1.82 5.27 5.76
C PHE A 50 -1.53 5.62 4.30
N SER A 51 -2.06 4.86 3.35
CA SER A 51 -1.83 5.09 1.93
C SER A 51 -3.12 5.01 1.12
N MET A 52 -3.18 5.78 0.06
CA MET A 52 -4.22 5.73 -0.98
C MET A 52 -3.75 4.95 -2.22
N SER A 53 -2.51 4.49 -2.24
CA SER A 53 -1.92 3.76 -3.35
C SER A 53 -2.45 2.33 -3.46
N THR A 54 -2.34 1.75 -4.64
CA THR A 54 -2.73 0.36 -4.89
C THR A 54 -1.69 -0.63 -4.35
N PRO A 55 -2.05 -1.88 -4.07
CA PRO A 55 -1.08 -2.92 -3.74
C PRO A 55 0.03 -3.05 -4.80
N ALA A 56 -0.32 -2.95 -6.08
CA ALA A 56 0.65 -3.02 -7.17
C ALA A 56 1.68 -1.87 -7.13
N ASN A 57 1.24 -0.65 -6.81
CA ASN A 57 2.17 0.49 -6.65
C ASN A 57 3.11 0.27 -5.46
N HIS A 58 2.60 -0.19 -4.33
CA HIS A 58 3.43 -0.50 -3.16
C HIS A 58 4.43 -1.63 -3.45
N TRP A 59 3.99 -2.68 -4.16
CA TRP A 59 4.89 -3.76 -4.58
C TRP A 59 5.97 -3.27 -5.54
N ALA A 60 5.63 -2.37 -6.47
CA ALA A 60 6.62 -1.73 -7.34
C ALA A 60 7.67 -0.94 -6.54
N ILE A 61 7.28 -0.26 -5.46
CA ILE A 61 8.21 0.39 -4.53
C ILE A 61 9.15 -0.64 -3.91
N ILE A 62 8.62 -1.75 -3.41
CA ILE A 62 9.44 -2.84 -2.84
C ILE A 62 10.45 -3.36 -3.87
N GLN A 63 10.01 -3.62 -5.10
CA GLN A 63 10.90 -4.11 -6.16
C GLN A 63 11.97 -3.07 -6.55
N SER A 64 11.61 -1.79 -6.57
CA SER A 64 12.56 -0.69 -6.80
C SER A 64 13.63 -0.64 -5.73
N LEU A 65 13.27 -0.77 -4.46
CA LEU A 65 14.24 -0.79 -3.35
C LEU A 65 15.15 -2.02 -3.40
N LYS A 66 14.62 -3.19 -3.77
CA LYS A 66 15.43 -4.39 -4.02
C LYS A 66 16.39 -4.19 -5.19
N HIS A 67 15.94 -3.51 -6.25
CA HIS A 67 16.79 -3.17 -7.40
C HIS A 67 17.93 -2.21 -6.99
N ILE A 68 17.61 -1.17 -6.22
CA ILE A 68 18.60 -0.22 -5.68
C ILE A 68 19.65 -0.98 -4.86
N LYS A 69 19.22 -1.90 -3.98
CA LYS A 69 20.14 -2.73 -3.19
C LYS A 69 21.04 -3.60 -4.06
N ARG A 70 20.45 -4.30 -5.02
CA ARG A 70 21.19 -5.25 -5.88
C ARG A 70 22.24 -4.57 -6.74
N ASN A 71 21.96 -3.36 -7.19
CA ASN A 71 22.83 -2.62 -8.09
C ASN A 71 23.69 -1.53 -7.40
N ASN A 72 23.64 -1.47 -6.07
CA ASN A 72 24.36 -0.46 -5.28
C ASN A 72 24.15 0.98 -5.77
N ILE A 73 22.89 1.32 -6.10
CA ILE A 73 22.54 2.65 -6.60
C ILE A 73 22.68 3.65 -5.46
N GLU A 74 23.46 4.69 -5.67
CA GLU A 74 23.69 5.77 -4.71
C GLU A 74 22.51 6.74 -4.61
N GLY A 75 22.54 7.61 -3.59
CA GLY A 75 21.52 8.63 -3.34
C GLY A 75 20.47 8.22 -2.33
N ASP A 76 19.65 9.18 -1.96
CA ASP A 76 18.59 9.03 -0.95
C ASP A 76 17.20 8.85 -1.60
N LEU A 77 16.19 8.63 -0.80
CA LEU A 77 14.81 8.42 -1.25
C LEU A 77 14.00 9.69 -1.04
N VAL A 78 13.24 10.08 -2.04
CA VAL A 78 12.37 11.27 -1.97
C VAL A 78 10.96 10.88 -2.41
N GLU A 79 9.96 11.31 -1.66
CA GLU A 79 8.55 11.19 -2.05
C GLU A 79 7.93 12.58 -2.24
N CYS A 80 7.33 12.81 -3.40
CA CYS A 80 6.58 14.02 -3.70
C CYS A 80 5.08 13.74 -3.52
N GLY A 81 4.47 14.33 -2.48
CA GLY A 81 3.05 14.10 -2.17
C GLY A 81 2.83 12.96 -1.17
N VAL A 82 3.05 13.26 0.09
CA VAL A 82 3.18 12.25 1.17
C VAL A 82 1.86 11.75 1.75
N TRP A 83 0.77 12.52 1.66
CA TRP A 83 -0.53 12.26 2.31
C TRP A 83 -0.38 11.86 3.79
N LYS A 84 -0.76 10.63 4.19
CA LYS A 84 -0.60 10.11 5.58
C LYS A 84 0.72 9.36 5.81
N GLY A 85 1.63 9.39 4.85
CA GLY A 85 2.97 8.82 4.98
C GLY A 85 3.07 7.31 4.77
N GLY A 86 2.08 6.67 4.14
CA GLY A 86 2.10 5.22 3.92
C GLY A 86 3.34 4.73 3.17
N ASN A 87 3.75 5.43 2.12
CA ASN A 87 4.96 5.08 1.39
C ASN A 87 6.23 5.36 2.18
N LEU A 88 6.27 6.42 3.01
CA LEU A 88 7.41 6.68 3.90
C LEU A 88 7.59 5.56 4.93
N ILE A 89 6.47 5.07 5.50
CA ILE A 89 6.49 3.90 6.38
C ILE A 89 7.01 2.67 5.63
N LEU A 90 6.57 2.47 4.39
CA LEU A 90 7.04 1.38 3.53
C LEU A 90 8.54 1.50 3.25
N PHE A 91 9.04 2.69 2.89
CA PHE A 91 10.46 2.93 2.70
C PHE A 91 11.25 2.55 3.95
N LYS A 92 10.86 3.07 5.12
CA LYS A 92 11.54 2.79 6.39
C LYS A 92 11.61 1.30 6.68
N LYS A 93 10.49 0.58 6.59
CA LYS A 93 10.43 -0.87 6.79
C LYS A 93 11.33 -1.64 5.82
N MET A 94 11.33 -1.25 4.55
CA MET A 94 12.13 -1.92 3.53
C MET A 94 13.62 -1.60 3.65
N LEU A 95 13.99 -0.36 4.00
CA LEU A 95 15.39 -0.01 4.27
C LEU A 95 15.97 -0.87 5.39
N GLU A 96 15.22 -1.07 6.48
CA GLU A 96 15.59 -1.95 7.58
C GLU A 96 15.72 -3.42 7.13
N LYS A 97 14.71 -3.96 6.44
CA LYS A 97 14.73 -5.34 5.93
C LYS A 97 15.86 -5.62 4.94
N LEU A 98 16.17 -4.66 4.09
CA LEU A 98 17.22 -4.78 3.08
C LEU A 98 18.61 -4.38 3.60
N ASN A 99 18.71 -3.89 4.82
CA ASN A 99 19.94 -3.31 5.37
C ASN A 99 20.52 -2.25 4.40
N LEU A 100 19.70 -1.27 4.04
CA LEU A 100 20.06 -0.14 3.17
C LEU A 100 20.22 1.12 4.01
N ASP A 101 21.40 1.72 3.97
CA ASP A 101 21.68 3.01 4.62
C ASP A 101 21.35 4.15 3.65
N LYS A 102 20.12 4.63 3.69
CA LYS A 102 19.61 5.76 2.91
C LYS A 102 18.70 6.63 3.76
N LYS A 103 18.74 7.94 3.49
CA LYS A 103 17.78 8.89 4.07
C LYS A 103 16.48 8.86 3.27
N ILE A 104 15.41 9.29 3.93
CA ILE A 104 14.09 9.47 3.34
C ILE A 104 13.73 10.93 3.47
#